data_a6187bbd47f158583b60fccf8844967b
#
_entry.id   a6187bbd47f158583b60fccf8844967b
#
_cell.length_a   1.000
_cell.length_b   1.000
_cell.length_c   1.000
_cell.angle_alpha   90.00
_cell.angle_beta   90.00
_cell.angle_gamma   90.00
#
_symmetry.space_group_name_H-M   'P 1'
#
loop_
_entity.id
_entity.type
_entity.pdbx_description
1 polymer ?
#
loop_
_entity_poly.entity_id
_entity_poly.type
_entity_poly.pdbx_seq_one_letter_code
_entity_poly.pdbx_strand_id
1 'polypeptide(L)'
;MKLLASDGLPARPARIWTREKLRYLQKYAEAFMKAMAPKRSQGKWEHLDYIDLVSGPGLSIVRETREEFDGSPLIALKIKPAFDHLYFADLNPENIAALRRRVPAQDADRVTFSAGDCNIVVDEVVKRISSRTLGLAFIDPEGFEVDFETLAKLAKKRIDLLYLFASGIGVRRNLKNALSVANSRLDKWWGGKDWRDLPAARWAAGKFSEEPAEKVLQSFVSAFRKKVASAGFQFQDEEVLPFTNTKNAQMYHLLYFSHDQAGLTIWNNIKKIAPGGQRTLL
;
A
#
# COMPACT_ATOMS: atom_id res chain seq x y z
N MET A 1 -24.41 -9.63 -3.67
CA MET A 1 -24.49 -9.23 -5.09
C MET A 1 -23.14 -8.63 -5.47
N LYS A 2 -22.47 -9.12 -6.51
CA LYS A 2 -21.21 -8.55 -6.98
C LYS A 2 -21.45 -7.14 -7.49
N LEU A 3 -20.54 -6.20 -7.14
CA LEU A 3 -20.57 -4.85 -7.67
C LEU A 3 -19.92 -4.86 -9.05
N LEU A 4 -20.67 -4.44 -10.06
CA LEU A 4 -20.17 -4.36 -11.44
C LEU A 4 -20.02 -2.90 -11.86
N ALA A 5 -18.96 -2.62 -12.61
CA ALA A 5 -18.72 -1.35 -13.28
C ALA A 5 -19.55 -1.23 -14.57
N SER A 6 -19.50 -0.07 -15.20
CA SER A 6 -20.20 0.23 -16.46
C SER A 6 -19.76 -0.67 -17.62
N ASP A 7 -18.54 -1.22 -17.55
CA ASP A 7 -18.00 -2.21 -18.50
C ASP A 7 -18.49 -3.65 -18.23
N GLY A 8 -19.39 -3.86 -17.27
CA GLY A 8 -19.93 -5.16 -16.89
C GLY A 8 -18.97 -6.05 -16.08
N LEU A 9 -17.79 -5.58 -15.74
CA LEU A 9 -16.78 -6.33 -14.99
C LEU A 9 -16.84 -6.03 -13.49
N PRO A 10 -16.33 -6.92 -12.61
CA PRO A 10 -16.20 -6.66 -11.19
C PRO A 10 -15.50 -5.33 -10.90
N ALA A 11 -15.99 -4.61 -9.88
CA ALA A 11 -15.36 -3.39 -9.36
C ALA A 11 -15.27 -3.45 -7.83
N ARG A 12 -14.24 -2.80 -7.27
CA ARG A 12 -14.04 -2.71 -5.82
C ARG A 12 -15.01 -1.69 -5.23
N PRO A 13 -15.78 -2.04 -4.19
CA PRO A 13 -16.57 -1.05 -3.48
C PRO A 13 -15.66 -0.05 -2.78
N ALA A 14 -15.90 1.23 -2.99
CA ALA A 14 -15.11 2.32 -2.44
C ALA A 14 -15.99 3.31 -1.65
N ARG A 15 -15.31 4.12 -0.87
CA ARG A 15 -15.87 5.31 -0.22
C ARG A 15 -15.09 6.54 -0.66
N ILE A 16 -15.60 7.73 -0.38
CA ILE A 16 -15.02 9.01 -0.83
C ILE A 16 -13.53 9.12 -0.46
N TRP A 17 -13.13 8.71 0.76
CA TRP A 17 -11.71 8.75 1.19
C TRP A 17 -10.78 7.78 0.46
N THR A 18 -11.32 6.76 -0.23
CA THR A 18 -10.50 5.86 -1.06
C THR A 18 -9.77 6.61 -2.17
N ARG A 19 -10.38 7.66 -2.72
CA ARG A 19 -9.76 8.51 -3.74
C ARG A 19 -8.55 9.27 -3.22
N GLU A 20 -8.62 9.70 -1.98
CA GLU A 20 -7.55 10.50 -1.40
C GLU A 20 -6.24 9.71 -1.31
N LYS A 21 -6.28 8.46 -0.80
CA LYS A 21 -5.09 7.61 -0.77
C LYS A 21 -4.51 7.33 -2.16
N LEU A 22 -5.37 7.08 -3.15
CA LEU A 22 -4.96 6.85 -4.53
C LEU A 22 -4.37 8.10 -5.19
N ARG A 23 -4.81 9.28 -4.78
CA ARG A 23 -4.23 10.54 -5.21
C ARG A 23 -2.79 10.73 -4.70
N TYR A 24 -2.48 10.31 -3.46
CA TYR A 24 -1.10 10.28 -2.97
C TYR A 24 -0.24 9.30 -3.75
N LEU A 25 -0.77 8.10 -4.04
CA LEU A 25 -0.11 7.14 -4.92
C LEU A 25 0.20 7.76 -6.28
N GLN A 26 -0.80 8.35 -6.95
CA GLN A 26 -0.64 8.97 -8.25
C GLN A 26 0.45 10.04 -8.24
N LYS A 27 0.36 10.99 -7.30
CA LYS A 27 1.35 12.07 -7.18
C LYS A 27 2.76 11.55 -6.92
N TYR A 28 2.88 10.52 -6.06
CA TYR A 28 4.19 9.92 -5.81
C TYR A 28 4.73 9.21 -7.05
N ALA A 29 3.92 8.38 -7.72
CA ALA A 29 4.33 7.67 -8.93
C ALA A 29 4.72 8.63 -10.07
N GLU A 30 3.97 9.73 -10.27
CA GLU A 30 4.32 10.78 -11.25
C GLU A 30 5.67 11.44 -10.92
N ALA A 31 5.88 11.83 -9.66
CA ALA A 31 7.13 12.46 -9.23
C ALA A 31 8.32 11.50 -9.28
N PHE A 32 8.12 10.25 -8.87
CA PHE A 32 9.10 9.17 -8.95
C PHE A 32 9.54 8.95 -10.41
N MET A 33 8.59 8.75 -11.33
CA MET A 33 8.91 8.51 -12.74
C MET A 33 9.54 9.73 -13.40
N LYS A 34 9.07 10.95 -13.09
CA LYS A 34 9.66 12.18 -13.59
C LYS A 34 11.12 12.35 -13.14
N ALA A 35 11.45 11.94 -11.91
CA ALA A 35 12.80 12.04 -11.38
C ALA A 35 13.72 10.88 -11.84
N MET A 36 13.18 9.68 -12.05
CA MET A 36 13.99 8.47 -12.28
C MET A 36 14.11 8.08 -13.76
N ALA A 37 13.14 8.40 -14.62
CA ALA A 37 13.23 8.08 -16.05
C ALA A 37 14.45 8.70 -16.74
N PRO A 38 14.84 9.96 -16.48
CA PRO A 38 16.10 10.50 -17.03
C PRO A 38 17.33 9.73 -16.55
N LYS A 39 17.36 9.29 -15.28
CA LYS A 39 18.47 8.51 -14.72
C LYS A 39 18.56 7.11 -15.32
N ARG A 40 17.41 6.50 -15.66
CA ARG A 40 17.36 5.25 -16.42
C ARG A 40 17.95 5.45 -17.81
N SER A 41 17.55 6.49 -18.53
CA SER A 41 18.11 6.83 -19.86
C SER A 41 19.63 7.06 -19.84
N GLN A 42 20.16 7.49 -18.69
CA GLN A 42 21.62 7.64 -18.45
C GLN A 42 22.30 6.33 -18.01
N GLY A 43 21.58 5.20 -17.98
CA GLY A 43 22.11 3.88 -17.63
C GLY A 43 22.29 3.63 -16.13
N LYS A 44 21.80 4.51 -15.25
CA LYS A 44 21.85 4.28 -13.78
C LYS A 44 20.94 3.12 -13.37
N TRP A 45 19.79 3.02 -13.96
CA TRP A 45 18.81 1.94 -13.77
C TRP A 45 18.56 1.23 -15.10
N GLU A 46 18.31 -0.07 -15.02
CA GLU A 46 17.90 -0.88 -16.16
C GLU A 46 16.40 -0.81 -16.37
N HIS A 47 15.65 -0.92 -15.27
CA HIS A 47 14.19 -0.86 -15.26
C HIS A 47 13.66 0.00 -14.11
N LEU A 48 12.48 0.57 -14.35
CA LEU A 48 11.66 1.25 -13.37
C LEU A 48 10.32 0.49 -13.28
N ASP A 49 10.13 -0.25 -12.20
CA ASP A 49 9.03 -1.20 -12.07
C ASP A 49 7.99 -0.75 -11.05
N TYR A 50 6.74 -1.21 -11.23
CA TYR A 50 5.66 -0.99 -10.29
C TYR A 50 5.10 -2.33 -9.79
N ILE A 51 4.80 -2.42 -8.50
CA ILE A 51 4.37 -3.63 -7.83
C ILE A 51 3.10 -3.33 -7.03
N ASP A 52 2.05 -4.13 -7.26
CA ASP A 52 0.78 -4.06 -6.53
C ASP A 52 0.29 -5.49 -6.24
N LEU A 53 0.54 -5.95 -5.03
CA LEU A 53 0.25 -7.33 -4.63
C LEU A 53 -1.19 -7.53 -4.13
N VAL A 54 -1.99 -6.47 -4.09
CA VAL A 54 -3.42 -6.48 -3.68
C VAL A 54 -4.22 -5.59 -4.64
N SER A 55 -3.99 -5.78 -5.93
CA SER A 55 -4.34 -4.84 -7.01
C SER A 55 -5.85 -4.64 -7.21
N GLY A 56 -6.67 -5.61 -6.80
CA GLY A 56 -8.10 -5.59 -7.09
C GLY A 56 -8.42 -5.69 -8.59
N PRO A 57 -9.66 -5.39 -8.97
CA PRO A 57 -10.13 -5.52 -10.35
C PRO A 57 -9.78 -4.33 -11.26
N GLY A 58 -9.07 -3.31 -10.78
CA GLY A 58 -8.68 -2.13 -11.54
C GLY A 58 -9.61 -0.93 -11.41
N LEU A 59 -10.91 -1.11 -11.33
CA LEU A 59 -11.88 -0.04 -11.09
C LEU A 59 -12.47 -0.12 -9.68
N SER A 60 -12.78 1.05 -9.14
CA SER A 60 -13.51 1.23 -7.88
C SER A 60 -14.80 2.00 -8.12
N ILE A 61 -15.84 1.71 -7.34
CA ILE A 61 -17.14 2.38 -7.41
C ILE A 61 -17.49 2.92 -6.03
N VAL A 62 -17.77 4.22 -5.94
CA VAL A 62 -18.34 4.83 -4.72
C VAL A 62 -19.75 4.28 -4.54
N ARG A 63 -20.02 3.63 -3.40
CA ARG A 63 -21.32 2.95 -3.18
C ARG A 63 -22.51 3.91 -3.22
N GLU A 64 -22.29 5.09 -2.67
CA GLU A 64 -23.31 6.12 -2.48
C GLU A 64 -23.68 6.83 -3.80
N THR A 65 -22.69 7.19 -4.60
CA THR A 65 -22.87 7.99 -5.83
C THR A 65 -22.82 7.16 -7.10
N ARG A 66 -22.41 5.89 -7.02
CA ARG A 66 -22.14 5.02 -8.18
C ARG A 66 -21.05 5.54 -9.12
N GLU A 67 -20.30 6.53 -8.69
CA GLU A 67 -19.20 7.10 -9.46
C GLU A 67 -18.03 6.12 -9.53
N GLU A 68 -17.54 5.89 -10.75
CA GLU A 68 -16.41 5.01 -11.05
C GLU A 68 -15.11 5.79 -11.11
N PHE A 69 -14.02 5.16 -10.68
CA PHE A 69 -12.68 5.72 -10.76
C PHE A 69 -11.61 4.63 -10.80
N ASP A 70 -10.44 4.98 -11.34
CA ASP A 70 -9.29 4.07 -11.43
C ASP A 70 -8.81 3.63 -10.05
N GLY A 71 -8.58 2.33 -9.88
CA GLY A 71 -7.80 1.77 -8.78
C GLY A 71 -6.29 1.93 -9.01
N SER A 72 -5.51 1.50 -8.02
CA SER A 72 -4.04 1.60 -8.05
C SER A 72 -3.40 1.05 -9.33
N PRO A 73 -3.80 -0.12 -9.88
CA PRO A 73 -3.14 -0.67 -11.06
C PRO A 73 -3.39 0.17 -12.32
N LEU A 74 -4.61 0.70 -12.51
CA LEU A 74 -4.92 1.53 -13.67
C LEU A 74 -4.31 2.93 -13.55
N ILE A 75 -4.17 3.46 -12.34
CA ILE A 75 -3.41 4.69 -12.09
C ILE A 75 -1.95 4.47 -12.51
N ALA A 76 -1.30 3.43 -12.01
CA ALA A 76 0.10 3.15 -12.32
C ALA A 76 0.33 2.92 -13.82
N LEU A 77 -0.61 2.25 -14.50
CA LEU A 77 -0.55 2.00 -15.94
C LEU A 77 -0.55 3.30 -16.77
N LYS A 78 -1.26 4.34 -16.30
CA LYS A 78 -1.40 5.64 -16.98
C LYS A 78 -0.28 6.63 -16.68
N ILE A 79 0.62 6.35 -15.73
CA ILE A 79 1.75 7.25 -15.39
C ILE A 79 2.66 7.49 -16.60
N LYS A 80 3.10 8.73 -16.74
CA LYS A 80 4.05 9.14 -17.79
C LYS A 80 5.20 9.96 -17.19
N PRO A 81 6.48 9.62 -17.50
CA PRO A 81 6.94 8.47 -18.32
C PRO A 81 6.45 7.14 -17.76
N ALA A 82 6.29 6.12 -18.61
CA ALA A 82 5.72 4.83 -18.22
C ALA A 82 6.72 3.97 -17.41
N PHE A 83 6.21 3.20 -16.45
CA PHE A 83 6.95 2.10 -15.84
C PHE A 83 7.31 1.05 -16.89
N ASP A 84 8.47 0.41 -16.73
CA ASP A 84 8.93 -0.63 -17.67
C ASP A 84 8.14 -1.93 -17.48
N HIS A 85 7.98 -2.36 -16.22
CA HIS A 85 7.15 -3.51 -15.88
C HIS A 85 6.19 -3.18 -14.75
N LEU A 86 5.00 -3.78 -14.80
CA LEU A 86 3.99 -3.69 -13.75
C LEU A 86 3.60 -5.10 -13.31
N TYR A 87 3.66 -5.36 -12.01
CA TYR A 87 3.31 -6.63 -11.40
C TYR A 87 2.03 -6.46 -10.60
N PHE A 88 0.95 -7.07 -11.06
CA PHE A 88 -0.36 -7.01 -10.43
C PHE A 88 -0.74 -8.37 -9.87
N ALA A 89 -1.05 -8.43 -8.59
CA ALA A 89 -1.53 -9.64 -7.95
C ALA A 89 -2.81 -9.37 -7.14
N ASP A 90 -3.67 -10.36 -7.09
CA ASP A 90 -4.86 -10.38 -6.23
C ASP A 90 -5.23 -11.83 -5.89
N LEU A 91 -5.70 -12.06 -4.67
CA LEU A 91 -6.13 -13.39 -4.22
C LEU A 91 -7.33 -13.90 -5.03
N ASN A 92 -8.21 -12.99 -5.47
CA ASN A 92 -9.39 -13.34 -6.25
C ASN A 92 -9.06 -13.38 -7.75
N PRO A 93 -9.12 -14.57 -8.40
CA PRO A 93 -8.82 -14.69 -9.84
C PRO A 93 -9.78 -13.90 -10.73
N GLU A 94 -11.01 -13.61 -10.26
CA GLU A 94 -11.95 -12.78 -11.01
C GLU A 94 -11.51 -11.31 -11.07
N ASN A 95 -10.85 -10.80 -10.00
CA ASN A 95 -10.27 -9.47 -10.01
C ASN A 95 -9.15 -9.39 -11.05
N ILE A 96 -8.27 -10.38 -11.10
CA ILE A 96 -7.19 -10.44 -12.09
C ILE A 96 -7.74 -10.57 -13.51
N ALA A 97 -8.77 -11.39 -13.72
CA ALA A 97 -9.42 -11.52 -15.04
C ALA A 97 -10.05 -10.20 -15.49
N ALA A 98 -10.72 -9.47 -14.59
CA ALA A 98 -11.27 -8.15 -14.87
C ALA A 98 -10.19 -7.11 -15.18
N LEU A 99 -9.12 -7.08 -14.35
CA LEU A 99 -8.01 -6.15 -14.57
C LEU A 99 -7.31 -6.41 -15.91
N ARG A 100 -7.07 -7.68 -16.26
CA ARG A 100 -6.47 -8.05 -17.57
C ARG A 100 -7.28 -7.52 -18.75
N ARG A 101 -8.62 -7.54 -18.66
CA ARG A 101 -9.50 -7.00 -19.71
C ARG A 101 -9.49 -5.48 -19.79
N ARG A 102 -9.09 -4.78 -18.71
CA ARG A 102 -8.99 -3.32 -18.63
C ARG A 102 -7.64 -2.77 -19.07
N VAL A 103 -6.62 -3.64 -19.14
CA VAL A 103 -5.29 -3.24 -19.63
C VAL A 103 -5.34 -3.19 -21.17
N PRO A 104 -4.99 -2.04 -21.78
CA PRO A 104 -4.92 -1.90 -23.23
C PRO A 104 -3.92 -2.87 -23.86
N ALA A 105 -4.20 -3.35 -25.08
CA ALA A 105 -3.36 -4.33 -25.76
C ALA A 105 -1.90 -3.86 -25.93
N GLN A 106 -1.68 -2.57 -26.17
CA GLN A 106 -0.34 -1.99 -26.31
C GLN A 106 0.49 -2.02 -25.01
N ASP A 107 -0.15 -2.23 -23.86
CA ASP A 107 0.51 -2.29 -22.55
C ASP A 107 0.67 -3.74 -22.05
N ALA A 108 0.13 -4.74 -22.77
CA ALA A 108 0.06 -6.12 -22.30
C ALA A 108 1.43 -6.74 -22.01
N ASP A 109 2.44 -6.44 -22.85
CA ASP A 109 3.78 -7.03 -22.76
C ASP A 109 4.55 -6.56 -21.53
N ARG A 110 4.19 -5.41 -20.95
CA ARG A 110 4.84 -4.88 -19.75
C ARG A 110 4.10 -5.20 -18.45
N VAL A 111 2.97 -5.95 -18.52
CA VAL A 111 2.16 -6.27 -17.34
C VAL A 111 2.20 -7.76 -17.03
N THR A 112 2.60 -8.11 -15.82
CA THR A 112 2.50 -9.45 -15.27
C THR A 112 1.31 -9.54 -14.32
N PHE A 113 0.42 -10.52 -14.54
CA PHE A 113 -0.74 -10.77 -13.72
C PHE A 113 -0.60 -12.08 -12.95
N SER A 114 -0.86 -12.07 -11.66
CA SER A 114 -0.81 -13.24 -10.79
C SER A 114 -2.10 -13.35 -9.96
N ALA A 115 -2.81 -14.46 -10.10
CA ALA A 115 -3.94 -14.79 -9.22
C ALA A 115 -3.42 -15.69 -8.10
N GLY A 116 -3.45 -15.21 -6.85
CA GLY A 116 -2.97 -15.97 -5.70
C GLY A 116 -2.66 -15.13 -4.48
N ASP A 117 -2.24 -15.83 -3.42
CA ASP A 117 -1.83 -15.19 -2.17
C ASP A 117 -0.59 -14.33 -2.39
N CYS A 118 -0.68 -13.05 -2.05
CA CYS A 118 0.41 -12.07 -2.15
C CYS A 118 1.69 -12.51 -1.44
N ASN A 119 1.56 -13.30 -0.36
CA ASN A 119 2.68 -13.82 0.42
C ASN A 119 3.46 -14.94 -0.31
N ILE A 120 2.86 -15.55 -1.30
CA ILE A 120 3.47 -16.53 -2.21
C ILE A 120 3.92 -15.85 -3.49
N VAL A 121 3.05 -15.04 -4.08
CA VAL A 121 3.31 -14.35 -5.36
C VAL A 121 4.54 -13.44 -5.27
N VAL A 122 4.79 -12.84 -4.13
CA VAL A 122 5.97 -11.98 -3.93
C VAL A 122 7.29 -12.66 -4.29
N ASP A 123 7.41 -13.98 -4.09
CA ASP A 123 8.63 -14.73 -4.41
C ASP A 123 8.95 -14.71 -5.91
N GLU A 124 7.93 -14.82 -6.76
CA GLU A 124 8.10 -14.73 -8.21
C GLU A 124 8.38 -13.29 -8.66
N VAL A 125 7.76 -12.30 -8.01
CA VAL A 125 7.99 -10.89 -8.33
C VAL A 125 9.44 -10.51 -8.00
N VAL A 126 9.94 -10.81 -6.79
CA VAL A 126 11.31 -10.43 -6.39
C VAL A 126 12.41 -11.16 -7.18
N LYS A 127 12.14 -12.36 -7.72
CA LYS A 127 13.06 -13.05 -8.63
C LYS A 127 13.26 -12.30 -9.94
N ARG A 128 12.24 -11.60 -10.44
CA ARG A 128 12.29 -10.84 -11.68
C ARG A 128 12.97 -9.47 -11.52
N ILE A 129 13.05 -8.95 -10.30
CA ILE A 129 13.64 -7.65 -9.99
C ILE A 129 15.14 -7.81 -9.83
N SER A 130 15.90 -7.26 -10.80
CA SER A 130 17.37 -7.24 -10.79
C SER A 130 17.92 -6.24 -9.77
N SER A 131 19.22 -6.30 -9.50
CA SER A 131 19.92 -5.31 -8.66
C SER A 131 19.96 -3.89 -9.28
N ARG A 132 19.70 -3.80 -10.57
CA ARG A 132 19.66 -2.54 -11.35
C ARG A 132 18.25 -2.05 -11.63
N THR A 133 17.26 -2.70 -11.06
CA THR A 133 15.86 -2.25 -11.09
C THR A 133 15.60 -1.35 -9.88
N LEU A 134 14.96 -0.21 -10.11
CA LEU A 134 14.38 0.63 -9.08
C LEU A 134 12.86 0.49 -9.15
N GLY A 135 12.19 0.22 -8.03
CA GLY A 135 10.76 -0.06 -8.02
C GLY A 135 9.95 0.85 -7.10
N LEU A 136 8.65 0.90 -7.36
CA LEU A 136 7.63 1.44 -6.47
C LEU A 136 6.63 0.33 -6.16
N ALA A 137 6.47 -0.03 -4.89
CA ALA A 137 5.41 -0.92 -4.43
C ALA A 137 4.30 -0.12 -3.74
N PHE A 138 3.05 -0.42 -4.10
CA PHE A 138 1.87 0.05 -3.39
C PHE A 138 1.12 -1.16 -2.85
N ILE A 139 0.95 -1.23 -1.54
CA ILE A 139 0.30 -2.35 -0.85
C ILE A 139 -0.87 -1.82 -0.04
N ASP A 140 -2.08 -2.12 -0.50
CA ASP A 140 -3.36 -1.65 0.07
C ASP A 140 -4.20 -2.81 0.60
N PRO A 141 -3.80 -3.46 1.72
CA PRO A 141 -4.54 -4.57 2.28
C PRO A 141 -5.86 -4.10 2.93
N GLU A 142 -6.84 -5.01 2.98
CA GLU A 142 -8.10 -4.76 3.70
C GLU A 142 -7.94 -4.92 5.23
N GLY A 143 -6.87 -5.63 5.66
CA GLY A 143 -6.58 -5.92 7.05
C GLY A 143 -5.14 -6.37 7.28
N PHE A 144 -4.96 -7.54 7.84
CA PHE A 144 -3.66 -8.12 8.21
C PHE A 144 -3.24 -9.29 7.30
N GLU A 145 -3.66 -9.29 6.02
CA GLU A 145 -3.41 -10.39 5.08
C GLU A 145 -2.01 -10.41 4.50
N VAL A 146 -1.28 -9.30 4.50
CA VAL A 146 0.09 -9.21 4.00
C VAL A 146 1.07 -9.53 5.13
N ASP A 147 1.82 -10.62 5.02
CA ASP A 147 2.80 -11.03 6.03
C ASP A 147 3.99 -10.06 6.09
N PHE A 148 4.59 -9.91 7.27
CA PHE A 148 5.83 -9.15 7.44
C PHE A 148 6.94 -9.64 6.50
N GLU A 149 7.03 -10.98 6.31
CA GLU A 149 8.03 -11.57 5.41
C GLU A 149 7.87 -11.09 3.97
N THR A 150 6.64 -10.84 3.51
CA THR A 150 6.38 -10.24 2.19
C THR A 150 6.99 -8.85 2.07
N LEU A 151 6.82 -8.00 3.10
CA LEU A 151 7.44 -6.68 3.14
C LEU A 151 8.97 -6.77 3.25
N ALA A 152 9.49 -7.73 4.02
CA ALA A 152 10.92 -7.97 4.17
C ALA A 152 11.57 -8.45 2.85
N LYS A 153 10.86 -9.25 2.04
CA LYS A 153 11.33 -9.64 0.70
C LYS A 153 11.43 -8.44 -0.24
N LEU A 154 10.43 -7.53 -0.22
CA LEU A 154 10.48 -6.27 -0.99
C LEU A 154 11.60 -5.36 -0.49
N ALA A 155 11.83 -5.28 0.83
CA ALA A 155 12.90 -4.47 1.43
C ALA A 155 14.31 -4.92 1.04
N LYS A 156 14.51 -6.16 0.59
CA LYS A 156 15.80 -6.64 0.04
C LYS A 156 16.09 -6.12 -1.39
N LYS A 157 15.12 -5.47 -2.01
CA LYS A 157 15.23 -4.88 -3.36
C LYS A 157 15.21 -3.36 -3.25
N ARG A 158 15.70 -2.68 -4.27
CA ARG A 158 15.62 -1.20 -4.33
C ARG A 158 14.20 -0.76 -4.70
N ILE A 159 13.31 -0.83 -3.73
CA ILE A 159 11.88 -0.55 -3.90
C ILE A 159 11.48 0.50 -2.86
N ASP A 160 10.84 1.57 -3.33
CA ASP A 160 10.08 2.46 -2.47
C ASP A 160 8.73 1.80 -2.16
N LEU A 161 8.32 1.81 -0.91
CA LEU A 161 7.09 1.16 -0.46
C LEU A 161 6.11 2.19 0.10
N LEU A 162 4.92 2.23 -0.48
CA LEU A 162 3.73 2.84 0.08
C LEU A 162 2.83 1.73 0.64
N TYR A 163 2.67 1.68 1.95
CA TYR A 163 1.89 0.67 2.64
C TYR A 163 0.71 1.30 3.37
N LEU A 164 -0.51 0.83 3.06
CA LEU A 164 -1.70 1.29 3.75
C LEU A 164 -1.96 0.42 4.98
N PHE A 165 -1.80 1.00 6.15
CA PHE A 165 -2.06 0.35 7.43
C PHE A 165 -3.51 0.61 7.86
N ALA A 166 -4.34 -0.44 7.91
CA ALA A 166 -5.72 -0.36 8.38
C ALA A 166 -5.77 -0.16 9.90
N SER A 167 -5.66 1.08 10.37
CA SER A 167 -5.60 1.47 11.79
C SER A 167 -6.97 1.81 12.41
N GLY A 168 -8.05 1.67 11.65
CA GLY A 168 -9.39 2.08 12.03
C GLY A 168 -10.09 1.16 13.05
N ILE A 169 -11.40 1.29 13.08
CA ILE A 169 -12.34 0.73 14.10
C ILE A 169 -12.16 -0.78 14.36
N GLY A 170 -11.65 -1.54 13.40
CA GLY A 170 -11.44 -2.98 13.55
C GLY A 170 -10.19 -3.40 14.33
N VAL A 171 -9.20 -2.51 14.50
CA VAL A 171 -7.88 -2.89 15.06
C VAL A 171 -8.01 -3.47 16.45
N ARG A 172 -8.71 -2.79 17.38
CA ARG A 172 -8.89 -3.30 18.75
C ARG A 172 -9.48 -4.69 18.79
N ARG A 173 -10.55 -4.94 18.01
CA ARG A 173 -11.20 -6.25 17.91
C ARG A 173 -10.24 -7.31 17.37
N ASN A 174 -9.47 -6.97 16.32
CA ASN A 174 -8.53 -7.89 15.70
C ASN A 174 -7.36 -8.21 16.65
N LEU A 175 -6.83 -7.22 17.38
CA LEU A 175 -5.83 -7.43 18.42
C LEU A 175 -6.38 -8.35 19.52
N LYS A 176 -7.59 -8.08 20.03
CA LYS A 176 -8.24 -8.91 21.06
C LYS A 176 -8.41 -10.37 20.61
N ASN A 177 -8.91 -10.57 19.39
CA ASN A 177 -9.08 -11.91 18.83
C ASN A 177 -7.73 -12.62 18.65
N ALA A 178 -6.71 -11.91 18.18
CA ALA A 178 -5.37 -12.47 17.99
C ALA A 178 -4.69 -12.87 19.30
N LEU A 179 -4.98 -12.17 20.41
CA LEU A 179 -4.45 -12.52 21.73
C LEU A 179 -4.91 -13.90 22.24
N SER A 180 -6.12 -14.35 21.84
CA SER A 180 -6.67 -15.64 22.23
C SER A 180 -6.15 -16.82 21.37
N VAL A 181 -5.37 -16.55 20.32
CA VAL A 181 -4.87 -17.55 19.37
C VAL A 181 -3.35 -17.65 19.47
N ALA A 182 -2.83 -18.86 19.67
CA ALA A 182 -1.39 -19.08 19.87
C ALA A 182 -0.52 -18.71 18.66
N ASN A 183 -1.04 -18.93 17.43
CA ASN A 183 -0.39 -18.55 16.17
C ASN A 183 -1.40 -17.82 15.31
N SER A 184 -1.61 -16.56 15.65
CA SER A 184 -2.61 -15.73 15.01
C SER A 184 -2.15 -15.20 13.64
N ARG A 185 -3.11 -14.76 12.82
CA ARG A 185 -2.82 -14.03 11.57
C ARG A 185 -1.97 -12.79 11.84
N LEU A 186 -2.19 -12.15 13.00
CA LEU A 186 -1.45 -10.97 13.39
C LEU A 186 0.02 -11.26 13.70
N ASP A 187 0.35 -12.47 14.21
CA ASP A 187 1.75 -12.88 14.44
C ASP A 187 2.52 -12.94 13.11
N LYS A 188 1.90 -13.42 12.03
CA LYS A 188 2.49 -13.44 10.69
C LYS A 188 2.63 -12.04 10.10
N TRP A 189 1.56 -11.25 10.21
CA TRP A 189 1.56 -9.87 9.74
C TRP A 189 2.62 -9.01 10.46
N TRP A 190 2.84 -9.25 11.75
CA TRP A 190 3.85 -8.55 12.55
C TRP A 190 5.27 -9.12 12.35
N GLY A 191 5.40 -10.38 11.91
CA GLY A 191 6.67 -11.09 11.83
C GLY A 191 7.21 -11.55 13.18
N GLY A 192 6.31 -11.95 14.08
CA GLY A 192 6.64 -12.43 15.42
C GLY A 192 5.53 -12.19 16.44
N LYS A 193 5.81 -12.46 17.70
CA LYS A 193 4.83 -12.35 18.81
C LYS A 193 5.08 -11.14 19.71
N ASP A 194 6.13 -10.39 19.48
CA ASP A 194 6.54 -9.24 20.27
C ASP A 194 5.51 -8.09 20.30
N TRP A 195 4.58 -8.04 19.33
CA TRP A 195 3.44 -7.11 19.38
C TRP A 195 2.54 -7.31 20.61
N ARG A 196 2.55 -8.54 21.19
CA ARG A 196 1.72 -8.90 22.37
C ARG A 196 2.15 -8.16 23.64
N ASP A 197 3.36 -7.66 23.68
CA ASP A 197 3.92 -6.90 24.80
C ASP A 197 3.67 -5.39 24.67
N LEU A 198 3.18 -4.94 23.51
CA LEU A 198 2.91 -3.52 23.27
C LEU A 198 1.69 -3.00 24.06
N PRO A 199 1.65 -1.70 24.37
CA PRO A 199 0.49 -1.08 25.03
C PRO A 199 -0.84 -1.36 24.33
N ALA A 200 -0.84 -1.44 22.99
CA ALA A 200 -2.03 -1.75 22.20
C ALA A 200 -2.62 -3.14 22.48
N ALA A 201 -1.77 -4.14 22.73
CA ALA A 201 -2.23 -5.49 23.10
C ALA A 201 -2.89 -5.49 24.49
N ARG A 202 -2.29 -4.80 25.46
CA ARG A 202 -2.85 -4.63 26.81
C ARG A 202 -4.19 -3.91 26.77
N TRP A 203 -4.29 -2.82 26.02
CA TRP A 203 -5.52 -2.07 25.81
C TRP A 203 -6.60 -2.94 25.13
N ALA A 204 -6.25 -3.75 24.14
CA ALA A 204 -7.17 -4.66 23.46
C ALA A 204 -7.68 -5.76 24.39
N ALA A 205 -6.85 -6.23 25.33
CA ALA A 205 -7.20 -7.19 26.37
C ALA A 205 -8.14 -6.61 27.47
N GLY A 206 -8.48 -5.32 27.39
CA GLY A 206 -9.33 -4.66 28.38
C GLY A 206 -8.58 -4.26 29.66
N LYS A 207 -7.25 -4.34 29.69
CA LYS A 207 -6.44 -3.81 30.78
C LYS A 207 -6.49 -2.29 30.76
N PHE A 208 -6.47 -1.67 31.93
CA PHE A 208 -6.48 -0.22 32.06
C PHE A 208 -5.31 0.38 31.27
N SER A 209 -5.59 1.41 30.46
CA SER A 209 -4.61 2.24 29.80
C SER A 209 -4.80 3.66 30.32
N GLU A 210 -3.75 4.25 30.86
CA GLU A 210 -3.75 5.66 31.26
C GLU A 210 -3.79 6.59 30.03
N GLU A 211 -3.43 6.06 28.85
CA GLU A 211 -3.43 6.81 27.60
C GLU A 211 -4.75 6.70 26.85
N PRO A 212 -5.18 7.78 26.18
CA PRO A 212 -6.30 7.75 25.23
C PRO A 212 -6.07 6.71 24.14
N ALA A 213 -7.16 6.06 23.70
CA ALA A 213 -7.14 5.02 22.66
C ALA A 213 -6.41 5.46 21.36
N GLU A 214 -6.52 6.73 21.01
CA GLU A 214 -5.84 7.31 19.85
C GLU A 214 -4.33 7.26 19.99
N LYS A 215 -3.77 7.66 21.16
CA LYS A 215 -2.33 7.59 21.42
C LYS A 215 -1.82 6.15 21.40
N VAL A 216 -2.60 5.23 21.99
CA VAL A 216 -2.26 3.79 21.95
C VAL A 216 -2.19 3.27 20.52
N LEU A 217 -3.13 3.64 19.66
CA LEU A 217 -3.11 3.26 18.25
C LEU A 217 -1.96 3.92 17.48
N GLN A 218 -1.67 5.19 17.74
CA GLN A 218 -0.52 5.88 17.13
C GLN A 218 0.80 5.22 17.52
N SER A 219 0.95 4.82 18.78
CA SER A 219 2.14 4.08 19.25
C SER A 219 2.27 2.72 18.57
N PHE A 220 1.18 2.01 18.33
CA PHE A 220 1.16 0.75 17.61
C PHE A 220 1.56 0.91 16.13
N VAL A 221 1.00 1.92 15.45
CA VAL A 221 1.39 2.26 14.07
C VAL A 221 2.88 2.62 13.99
N SER A 222 3.37 3.41 14.94
CA SER A 222 4.79 3.78 15.01
C SER A 222 5.69 2.57 15.26
N ALA A 223 5.28 1.64 16.12
CA ALA A 223 6.02 0.41 16.37
C ALA A 223 6.06 -0.48 15.10
N PHE A 224 4.93 -0.65 14.40
CA PHE A 224 4.88 -1.39 13.15
C PHE A 224 5.77 -0.74 12.08
N ARG A 225 5.71 0.59 11.93
CA ARG A 225 6.57 1.34 11.01
C ARG A 225 8.06 1.05 11.27
N LYS A 226 8.50 1.13 12.53
CA LYS A 226 9.88 0.81 12.91
C LYS A 226 10.25 -0.62 12.59
N LYS A 227 9.33 -1.56 12.82
CA LYS A 227 9.49 -2.98 12.51
C LYS A 227 9.71 -3.19 11.00
N VAL A 228 8.87 -2.58 10.15
CA VAL A 228 9.03 -2.66 8.68
C VAL A 228 10.33 -2.01 8.22
N ALA A 229 10.69 -0.86 8.78
CA ALA A 229 11.96 -0.20 8.44
C ALA A 229 13.17 -1.10 8.76
N SER A 230 13.13 -1.84 9.89
CA SER A 230 14.21 -2.77 10.28
C SER A 230 14.40 -3.94 9.32
N ALA A 231 13.45 -4.21 8.42
CA ALA A 231 13.57 -5.23 7.38
C ALA A 231 14.59 -4.87 6.27
N GLY A 232 15.06 -3.61 6.21
CA GLY A 232 16.09 -3.18 5.27
C GLY A 232 15.92 -1.79 4.68
N PHE A 233 14.80 -1.10 4.94
CA PHE A 233 14.62 0.28 4.48
C PHE A 233 15.47 1.25 5.30
N GLN A 234 16.20 2.12 4.61
CA GLN A 234 17.09 3.09 5.25
C GLN A 234 16.37 4.38 5.68
N PHE A 235 15.31 4.72 4.96
CA PHE A 235 14.52 5.93 5.14
C PHE A 235 13.04 5.59 5.30
N GLN A 236 12.39 6.26 6.23
CA GLN A 236 10.96 6.13 6.47
C GLN A 236 10.37 7.49 6.80
N ASP A 237 9.08 7.64 6.53
CA ASP A 237 8.35 8.83 6.97
C ASP A 237 8.20 8.83 8.50
N GLU A 238 8.60 9.90 9.16
CA GLU A 238 8.43 10.06 10.60
C GLU A 238 7.00 10.46 10.97
N GLU A 239 6.36 11.23 10.11
CA GLU A 239 4.96 11.65 10.23
C GLU A 239 4.08 10.83 9.30
N VAL A 240 3.44 9.80 9.87
CA VAL A 240 2.49 8.98 9.09
C VAL A 240 1.26 9.79 8.68
N LEU A 241 0.82 9.60 7.45
CA LEU A 241 -0.34 10.30 6.91
C LEU A 241 -1.64 9.58 7.33
N PRO A 242 -2.45 10.18 8.23
CA PRO A 242 -3.73 9.60 8.63
C PRO A 242 -4.82 9.91 7.61
N PHE A 243 -5.71 8.96 7.38
CA PHE A 243 -6.96 9.15 6.63
C PHE A 243 -8.14 8.95 7.56
N THR A 244 -9.05 9.93 7.57
CA THR A 244 -10.26 9.91 8.38
C THR A 244 -11.50 9.77 7.50
N ASN A 245 -12.59 9.30 8.10
CA ASN A 245 -13.89 9.31 7.45
C ASN A 245 -14.58 10.67 7.65
N THR A 246 -15.78 10.82 7.10
CA THR A 246 -16.60 12.06 7.20
C THR A 246 -16.99 12.43 8.63
N LYS A 247 -16.84 11.51 9.60
CA LYS A 247 -17.06 11.74 11.05
C LYS A 247 -15.75 11.98 11.80
N ASN A 248 -14.66 12.28 11.07
CA ASN A 248 -13.30 12.47 11.60
C ASN A 248 -12.75 11.24 12.35
N ALA A 249 -13.32 10.06 12.16
CA ALA A 249 -12.78 8.83 12.72
C ALA A 249 -11.65 8.30 11.83
N GLN A 250 -10.51 8.00 12.47
CA GLN A 250 -9.33 7.48 11.80
C GLN A 250 -9.61 6.10 11.19
N MET A 251 -9.23 5.92 9.93
CA MET A 251 -9.47 4.70 9.15
C MET A 251 -8.18 4.00 8.79
N TYR A 252 -7.20 4.75 8.27
CA TYR A 252 -5.94 4.22 7.75
C TYR A 252 -4.80 5.19 8.04
N HIS A 253 -3.57 4.63 7.99
CA HIS A 253 -2.35 5.41 7.84
C HIS A 253 -1.63 4.98 6.57
N LEU A 254 -1.13 5.91 5.79
CA LEU A 254 -0.23 5.63 4.69
C LEU A 254 1.20 5.76 5.19
N LEU A 255 1.91 4.64 5.17
CA LEU A 255 3.30 4.53 5.59
C LEU A 255 4.19 4.56 4.35
N TYR A 256 5.30 5.26 4.43
CA TYR A 256 6.29 5.37 3.36
C TYR A 256 7.66 4.86 3.82
N PHE A 257 8.31 4.08 2.95
CA PHE A 257 9.66 3.55 3.16
C PHE A 257 10.47 3.61 1.87
N SER A 258 11.78 3.87 1.99
CA SER A 258 12.70 3.97 0.85
C SER A 258 14.11 3.52 1.22
N HIS A 259 14.89 3.20 0.20
CA HIS A 259 16.34 2.98 0.31
C HIS A 259 17.17 4.24 -0.01
N ASP A 260 16.52 5.34 -0.38
CA ASP A 260 17.20 6.58 -0.81
C ASP A 260 16.54 7.82 -0.20
N GLN A 261 17.36 8.74 0.29
CA GLN A 261 16.90 10.01 0.83
C GLN A 261 16.08 10.83 -0.20
N ALA A 262 16.38 10.69 -1.50
CA ALA A 262 15.64 11.38 -2.55
C ALA A 262 14.18 10.94 -2.61
N GLY A 263 13.90 9.65 -2.40
CA GLY A 263 12.54 9.14 -2.30
C GLY A 263 11.77 9.76 -1.13
N LEU A 264 12.39 9.80 0.06
CA LEU A 264 11.80 10.45 1.23
C LEU A 264 11.58 11.95 1.01
N THR A 265 12.50 12.64 0.33
CA THR A 265 12.35 14.06 -0.01
C THR A 265 11.16 14.30 -0.94
N ILE A 266 10.99 13.46 -1.97
CA ILE A 266 9.83 13.51 -2.86
C ILE A 266 8.54 13.30 -2.05
N TRP A 267 8.50 12.28 -1.19
CA TRP A 267 7.34 11.98 -0.36
C TRP A 267 6.95 13.15 0.56
N ASN A 268 7.91 13.71 1.27
CA ASN A 268 7.69 14.85 2.16
C ASN A 268 7.16 16.09 1.43
N ASN A 269 7.60 16.33 0.19
CA ASN A 269 7.07 17.42 -0.63
C ASN A 269 5.64 17.16 -1.06
N ILE A 270 5.26 15.92 -1.35
CA ILE A 270 3.90 15.55 -1.73
C ILE A 270 2.94 15.71 -0.55
N LYS A 271 3.34 15.32 0.67
CA LYS A 271 2.51 15.51 1.89
C LYS A 271 2.15 16.97 2.16
N LYS A 272 3.02 17.91 1.79
CA LYS A 272 2.78 19.35 1.95
C LYS A 272 1.72 19.92 0.98
N ILE A 273 1.30 19.14 0.01
CA ILE A 273 0.27 19.55 -0.95
C ILE A 273 -1.08 19.10 -0.41
N ALA A 274 -1.88 20.05 0.09
CA ALA A 274 -3.23 19.78 0.61
C ALA A 274 -4.11 19.02 -0.40
N PRO A 275 -5.14 18.30 0.07
CA PRO A 275 -6.17 17.76 -0.79
C PRO A 275 -6.77 18.88 -1.63
N GLY A 276 -6.57 18.86 -2.95
CA GLY A 276 -6.99 19.98 -3.83
C GLY A 276 -5.85 20.62 -4.61
N GLY A 277 -4.58 20.34 -4.27
CA GLY A 277 -3.41 20.87 -4.99
C GLY A 277 -2.90 22.20 -4.46
N GLN A 278 -3.50 22.75 -3.41
CA GLN A 278 -2.96 23.94 -2.74
C GLN A 278 -1.83 23.54 -1.78
N ARG A 279 -0.74 24.31 -1.79
CA ARG A 279 0.31 24.19 -0.75
C ARG A 279 -0.27 24.69 0.57
N THR A 280 -0.18 23.89 1.62
CA THR A 280 -0.38 24.38 2.97
C THR A 280 0.77 25.36 3.26
N LEU A 281 0.47 26.65 3.32
CA LEU A 281 1.40 27.63 3.88
C LEU A 281 1.46 27.33 5.39
N LEU A 282 2.60 26.85 5.84
CA LEU A 282 2.98 26.83 7.26
C LEU A 282 3.51 28.21 7.63
#